data_582d70d1fb46b30914bd9a6e6c70245b
#
_entry.id   582d70d1fb46b30914bd9a6e6c70245b
#
_cell.length_a   1.000
_cell.length_b   1.000
_cell.length_c   1.000
_cell.angle_alpha   90.00
_cell.angle_beta   90.00
_cell.angle_gamma   90.00
#
_symmetry.space_group_name_H-M   'P 1'
#
loop_
_entity.id
_entity.type
_entity.pdbx_description
1 polymer ?
#
loop_
_entity_poly.entity_id
_entity_poly.type
_entity_poly.pdbx_seq_one_letter_code
_entity_poly.pdbx_strand_id
1 'polypeptide(L)'
;RSAVSVYLNELYKKKILLISNLLFVISTLTFIFSHNYISFLIAIIINAINNALSSGIVNSILYESTKNKEKFNKVLFYNSFFYNISYMFAMIVGGYIGQKYGLIYTYWITLIPFIIDFFIITMIKTNNHIDTKSNENNIEVLKNGIKEIKKSFYLLQLILKSAIMFAGIKLVEESHPEYASNIGLSVFIIGIYTALILVFCILGSYIGSKIKKDKYNLILSINPIIVGVCILMVGIMNNYLGIISILIIYIFSESFDNIMKAKLHNSISSKSRVTVESINQFALGLCGFIFSILMAILLKRVNLNVMYICIGSIIIIFNLINIARNKIKSGFFKN
;
A
#
# COMPACT_ATOMS: atom_id res chain seq x y z
N ARG A 1 -1.01 -12.10 -3.17
CA ARG A 1 -0.18 -12.96 -2.30
C ARG A 1 -0.44 -14.38 -2.72
N SER A 2 0.48 -14.93 -3.39
CA SER A 2 0.33 -15.74 -4.54
C SER A 2 0.34 -17.24 -4.22
N ALA A 3 -0.38 -17.98 -5.03
CA ALA A 3 -0.27 -19.42 -5.17
C ALA A 3 1.19 -19.93 -5.34
N VAL A 4 2.10 -19.07 -5.75
CA VAL A 4 3.54 -19.39 -5.90
C VAL A 4 4.24 -19.65 -4.56
N SER A 5 3.87 -18.94 -3.47
CA SER A 5 4.50 -19.18 -2.15
C SER A 5 4.04 -20.45 -1.45
N VAL A 6 2.90 -21.01 -1.84
CA VAL A 6 2.34 -22.24 -1.25
C VAL A 6 2.96 -23.52 -1.85
N TYR A 7 3.42 -23.45 -3.11
CA TYR A 7 4.02 -24.58 -3.81
C TYR A 7 5.52 -24.79 -3.56
N LEU A 8 6.18 -23.83 -2.92
CA LEU A 8 7.62 -23.91 -2.69
C LEU A 8 7.90 -24.36 -1.26
N ASN A 9 8.31 -25.62 -1.13
CA ASN A 9 8.77 -26.28 0.09
C ASN A 9 9.75 -25.40 0.88
N GLU A 10 9.75 -25.51 2.21
CA GLU A 10 10.54 -24.70 3.17
C GLU A 10 12.05 -24.67 2.88
N LEU A 11 12.62 -25.70 2.27
CA LEU A 11 14.00 -25.71 1.75
C LEU A 11 14.29 -24.57 0.76
N TYR A 12 13.24 -23.97 0.18
CA TYR A 12 13.35 -22.92 -0.83
C TYR A 12 13.19 -21.51 -0.27
N LYS A 13 12.69 -21.31 0.97
CA LYS A 13 12.43 -19.97 1.53
C LYS A 13 13.68 -19.08 1.50
N LYS A 14 14.79 -19.61 1.99
CA LYS A 14 16.08 -18.92 1.97
C LYS A 14 16.56 -18.68 0.53
N LYS A 15 16.43 -19.66 -0.36
CA LYS A 15 16.78 -19.50 -1.78
C LYS A 15 15.92 -18.46 -2.47
N ILE A 16 14.61 -18.43 -2.17
CA ILE A 16 13.70 -17.43 -2.73
C ILE A 16 14.06 -16.03 -2.23
N LEU A 17 14.40 -15.85 -0.94
CA LEU A 17 14.88 -14.56 -0.44
C LEU A 17 16.16 -14.10 -1.12
N LEU A 18 17.12 -15.01 -1.35
CA LEU A 18 18.35 -14.70 -2.08
C LEU A 18 18.07 -14.31 -3.53
N ILE A 19 17.19 -15.05 -4.22
CA ILE A 19 16.78 -14.71 -5.59
C ILE A 19 16.06 -13.37 -5.62
N SER A 20 15.17 -13.13 -4.69
CA SER A 20 14.45 -11.86 -4.53
C SER A 20 15.42 -10.69 -4.33
N ASN A 21 16.38 -10.81 -3.42
CA ASN A 21 17.40 -9.79 -3.20
C ASN A 21 18.24 -9.54 -4.46
N LEU A 22 18.68 -10.58 -5.17
CA LEU A 22 19.39 -10.45 -6.44
C LEU A 22 18.56 -9.75 -7.51
N LEU A 23 17.27 -10.08 -7.62
CA LEU A 23 16.36 -9.39 -8.55
C LEU A 23 16.21 -7.91 -8.21
N PHE A 24 16.20 -7.56 -6.93
CA PHE A 24 16.18 -6.15 -6.52
C PHE A 24 17.46 -5.41 -6.97
N VAL A 25 18.62 -6.02 -6.74
CA VAL A 25 19.90 -5.47 -7.19
C VAL A 25 19.93 -5.28 -8.71
N ILE A 26 19.49 -6.31 -9.48
CA ILE A 26 19.40 -6.24 -10.93
C ILE A 26 18.43 -5.13 -11.36
N SER A 27 17.26 -5.03 -10.75
CA SER A 27 16.30 -3.96 -11.02
C SER A 27 16.91 -2.57 -10.77
N THR A 28 17.57 -2.39 -9.63
CA THR A 28 18.19 -1.11 -9.26
C THR A 28 19.31 -0.74 -10.24
N LEU A 29 20.17 -1.70 -10.63
CA LEU A 29 21.18 -1.47 -11.65
C LEU A 29 20.54 -1.14 -13.01
N THR A 30 19.46 -1.83 -13.38
CA THR A 30 18.72 -1.52 -14.61
C THR A 30 18.17 -0.08 -14.56
N PHE A 31 17.66 0.40 -13.41
CA PHE A 31 17.26 1.80 -13.26
C PHE A 31 18.43 2.77 -13.44
N ILE A 32 19.59 2.50 -12.83
CA ILE A 32 20.79 3.35 -12.92
C ILE A 32 21.24 3.53 -14.38
N PHE A 33 21.21 2.45 -15.17
CA PHE A 33 21.65 2.46 -16.56
C PHE A 33 20.52 2.70 -17.57
N SER A 34 19.31 3.00 -17.10
CA SER A 34 18.17 3.23 -17.98
C SER A 34 18.25 4.62 -18.63
N HIS A 35 18.12 4.64 -19.96
CA HIS A 35 18.09 5.88 -20.76
C HIS A 35 16.81 6.02 -21.59
N ASN A 36 15.93 5.02 -21.58
CA ASN A 36 14.69 5.01 -22.35
C ASN A 36 13.53 4.34 -21.61
N TYR A 37 12.31 4.59 -22.09
CA TYR A 37 11.09 4.06 -21.48
C TYR A 37 11.08 2.53 -21.33
N ILE A 38 11.61 1.80 -22.32
CA ILE A 38 11.60 0.32 -22.31
C ILE A 38 12.51 -0.21 -21.19
N SER A 39 13.70 0.37 -21.00
CA SER A 39 14.62 -0.06 -19.94
C SER A 39 14.05 0.25 -18.53
N PHE A 40 13.36 1.38 -18.34
CA PHE A 40 12.63 1.66 -17.11
C PHE A 40 11.50 0.64 -16.88
N LEU A 41 10.74 0.29 -17.92
CA LEU A 41 9.68 -0.71 -17.82
C LEU A 41 10.23 -2.09 -17.42
N ILE A 42 11.34 -2.51 -18.00
CA ILE A 42 12.02 -3.76 -17.63
C ILE A 42 12.43 -3.73 -16.14
N ALA A 43 13.02 -2.65 -15.67
CA ALA A 43 13.39 -2.49 -14.27
C ALA A 43 12.17 -2.62 -13.33
N ILE A 44 11.04 -1.98 -13.66
CA ILE A 44 9.80 -2.08 -12.89
C ILE A 44 9.26 -3.51 -12.87
N ILE A 45 9.29 -4.22 -14.01
CA ILE A 45 8.84 -5.62 -14.09
C ILE A 45 9.71 -6.51 -13.20
N ILE A 46 11.04 -6.36 -13.26
CA ILE A 46 11.96 -7.12 -12.40
C ILE A 46 11.67 -6.85 -10.92
N ASN A 47 11.44 -5.58 -10.55
CA ASN A 47 11.09 -5.21 -9.18
C ASN A 47 9.73 -5.77 -8.75
N ALA A 48 8.75 -5.81 -9.64
CA ALA A 48 7.45 -6.42 -9.36
C ALA A 48 7.56 -7.93 -9.08
N ILE A 49 8.41 -8.65 -9.83
CA ILE A 49 8.72 -10.06 -9.59
C ILE A 49 9.41 -10.24 -8.22
N ASN A 50 10.39 -9.40 -7.90
CA ASN A 50 11.03 -9.38 -6.58
C ASN A 50 9.99 -9.25 -5.46
N ASN A 51 9.12 -8.24 -5.53
CA ASN A 51 8.09 -7.99 -4.54
C ASN A 51 7.10 -9.17 -4.41
N ALA A 52 6.75 -9.81 -5.52
CA ALA A 52 5.88 -10.99 -5.53
C ALA A 52 6.53 -12.20 -4.84
N LEU A 53 7.83 -12.41 -5.03
CA LEU A 53 8.58 -13.49 -4.42
C LEU A 53 8.81 -13.28 -2.93
N SER A 54 9.22 -12.08 -2.50
CA SER A 54 9.54 -11.76 -1.11
C SER A 54 8.30 -11.64 -0.22
N SER A 55 7.13 -11.30 -0.82
CA SER A 55 5.90 -11.07 -0.08
C SER A 55 5.42 -12.30 0.69
N GLY A 56 5.40 -12.21 2.02
CA GLY A 56 4.92 -13.27 2.91
C GLY A 56 6.00 -14.24 3.40
N ILE A 57 7.14 -14.36 2.71
CA ILE A 57 8.23 -15.27 3.14
C ILE A 57 8.85 -14.78 4.46
N VAL A 58 9.13 -13.50 4.58
CA VAL A 58 9.69 -12.90 5.81
C VAL A 58 8.77 -13.17 7.00
N ASN A 59 7.46 -12.92 6.86
CA ASN A 59 6.49 -13.19 7.92
C ASN A 59 6.39 -14.68 8.27
N SER A 60 6.53 -15.57 7.28
CA SER A 60 6.55 -17.02 7.50
C SER A 60 7.78 -17.45 8.31
N ILE A 61 8.96 -16.95 7.97
CA ILE A 61 10.21 -17.24 8.70
C ILE A 61 10.13 -16.69 10.13
N LEU A 62 9.62 -15.48 10.33
CA LEU A 62 9.44 -14.88 11.66
C LEU A 62 8.47 -15.71 12.51
N TYR A 63 7.37 -16.17 11.93
CA TYR A 63 6.38 -17.00 12.63
C TYR A 63 7.01 -18.33 13.08
N GLU A 64 7.72 -19.03 12.20
CA GLU A 64 8.37 -20.30 12.48
C GLU A 64 9.49 -20.18 13.53
N SER A 65 10.23 -19.08 13.50
CA SER A 65 11.32 -18.84 14.48
C SER A 65 10.83 -18.58 15.89
N THR A 66 9.59 -18.12 16.07
CA THR A 66 9.10 -17.66 17.38
C THR A 66 8.30 -18.71 18.15
N LYS A 67 7.74 -19.75 17.52
CA LYS A 67 6.97 -20.86 18.12
C LYS A 67 5.87 -20.47 19.14
N ASN A 68 5.71 -19.18 19.46
CA ASN A 68 4.77 -18.64 20.44
C ASN A 68 4.11 -17.39 19.90
N LYS A 69 2.77 -17.33 19.95
CA LYS A 69 1.96 -16.24 19.40
C LYS A 69 2.27 -14.87 20.03
N GLU A 70 2.54 -14.82 21.33
CA GLU A 70 2.90 -13.56 22.01
C GLU A 70 4.27 -13.06 21.56
N LYS A 71 5.26 -13.95 21.48
CA LYS A 71 6.60 -13.62 20.96
C LYS A 71 6.53 -13.19 19.50
N PHE A 72 5.70 -13.84 18.69
CA PHE A 72 5.49 -13.46 17.29
C PHE A 72 4.95 -12.03 17.16
N ASN A 73 3.91 -11.67 17.92
CA ASN A 73 3.37 -10.31 17.90
C ASN A 73 4.40 -9.25 18.31
N LYS A 74 5.24 -9.57 19.30
CA LYS A 74 6.34 -8.69 19.73
C LYS A 74 7.39 -8.50 18.63
N VAL A 75 7.75 -9.58 17.94
CA VAL A 75 8.71 -9.54 16.82
C VAL A 75 8.14 -8.77 15.64
N LEU A 76 6.86 -8.96 15.31
CA LEU A 76 6.18 -8.16 14.27
C LEU A 76 6.16 -6.67 14.60
N PHE A 77 5.93 -6.31 15.87
CA PHE A 77 6.00 -4.92 16.31
C PHE A 77 7.40 -4.33 16.08
N TYR A 78 8.46 -5.01 16.51
CA TYR A 78 9.83 -4.54 16.30
C TYR A 78 10.19 -4.47 14.82
N ASN A 79 9.78 -5.45 14.03
CA ASN A 79 10.00 -5.42 12.57
C ASN A 79 9.35 -4.18 11.94
N SER A 80 8.09 -3.89 12.26
CA SER A 80 7.40 -2.70 11.76
C SER A 80 8.03 -1.39 12.28
N PHE A 81 8.46 -1.37 13.53
CA PHE A 81 9.11 -0.20 14.15
C PHE A 81 10.43 0.14 13.45
N PHE A 82 11.33 -0.85 13.31
CA PHE A 82 12.61 -0.64 12.62
C PHE A 82 12.43 -0.34 11.14
N TYR A 83 11.47 -0.98 10.47
CA TYR A 83 11.13 -0.67 9.10
C TYR A 83 10.74 0.82 8.93
N ASN A 84 9.83 1.32 9.75
CA ASN A 84 9.39 2.71 9.64
C ASN A 84 10.50 3.72 9.96
N ILE A 85 11.31 3.46 11.00
CA ILE A 85 12.46 4.33 11.33
C ILE A 85 13.49 4.34 10.21
N SER A 86 13.84 3.16 9.67
CA SER A 86 14.79 3.05 8.56
C SER A 86 14.26 3.75 7.31
N TYR A 87 12.96 3.63 7.05
CA TYR A 87 12.31 4.31 5.92
C TYR A 87 12.36 5.84 6.07
N MET A 88 12.03 6.37 7.26
CA MET A 88 12.14 7.81 7.55
C MET A 88 13.57 8.32 7.35
N PHE A 89 14.55 7.59 7.90
CA PHE A 89 15.96 7.92 7.75
C PHE A 89 16.40 7.91 6.28
N ALA A 90 16.00 6.88 5.52
CA ALA A 90 16.30 6.78 4.10
C ALA A 90 15.72 7.93 3.28
N MET A 91 14.51 8.43 3.61
CA MET A 91 13.90 9.58 2.93
C MET A 91 14.71 10.87 3.15
N ILE A 92 15.14 11.13 4.39
CA ILE A 92 15.92 12.33 4.73
C ILE A 92 17.29 12.26 4.09
N VAL A 93 18.01 11.14 4.25
CA VAL A 93 19.35 10.94 3.69
C VAL A 93 19.31 10.94 2.17
N GLY A 94 18.33 10.27 1.57
CA GLY A 94 18.12 10.24 0.12
C GLY A 94 17.82 11.64 -0.44
N GLY A 95 17.01 12.43 0.27
CA GLY A 95 16.77 13.84 -0.09
C GLY A 95 18.03 14.68 -0.07
N TYR A 96 18.87 14.54 0.97
CA TYR A 96 20.15 15.24 1.07
C TYR A 96 21.12 14.85 -0.06
N ILE A 97 21.27 13.54 -0.29
CA ILE A 97 22.16 13.01 -1.33
C ILE A 97 21.67 13.42 -2.72
N GLY A 98 20.36 13.26 -2.96
CA GLY A 98 19.73 13.63 -4.22
C GLY A 98 19.91 15.11 -4.55
N GLN A 99 19.85 15.99 -3.54
CA GLN A 99 20.08 17.42 -3.73
C GLN A 99 21.56 17.77 -3.99
N LYS A 100 22.49 17.13 -3.27
CA LYS A 100 23.89 17.48 -3.31
C LYS A 100 24.64 16.85 -4.49
N TYR A 101 24.32 15.60 -4.81
CA TYR A 101 25.05 14.79 -5.79
C TYR A 101 24.20 14.39 -7.00
N GLY A 102 22.89 14.56 -6.94
CA GLY A 102 21.94 14.14 -7.96
C GLY A 102 21.19 12.86 -7.62
N LEU A 103 19.98 12.71 -8.16
CA LEU A 103 19.06 11.62 -7.84
C LEU A 103 19.63 10.23 -8.17
N ILE A 104 20.50 10.11 -9.18
CA ILE A 104 21.09 8.83 -9.57
C ILE A 104 21.95 8.22 -8.44
N TYR A 105 22.57 9.05 -7.61
CA TYR A 105 23.41 8.58 -6.50
C TYR A 105 22.58 7.97 -5.37
N THR A 106 21.30 8.30 -5.26
CA THR A 106 20.40 7.65 -4.29
C THR A 106 20.22 6.18 -4.63
N TYR A 107 20.15 5.82 -5.91
CA TYR A 107 20.09 4.42 -6.35
C TYR A 107 21.39 3.67 -6.05
N TRP A 108 22.56 4.29 -6.29
CA TRP A 108 23.86 3.68 -5.95
C TRP A 108 23.97 3.37 -4.46
N ILE A 109 23.56 4.29 -3.60
CA ILE A 109 23.61 4.10 -2.15
C ILE A 109 22.60 3.03 -1.69
N THR A 110 21.46 2.91 -2.35
CA THR A 110 20.47 1.87 -2.06
C THR A 110 21.03 0.46 -2.25
N LEU A 111 22.03 0.25 -3.10
CA LEU A 111 22.67 -1.06 -3.28
C LEU A 111 23.43 -1.52 -2.02
N ILE A 112 23.96 -0.60 -1.21
CA ILE A 112 24.76 -0.95 -0.03
C ILE A 112 23.99 -1.79 0.97
N PRO A 113 22.81 -1.37 1.49
CA PRO A 113 22.02 -2.19 2.41
C PRO A 113 21.55 -3.51 1.78
N PHE A 114 21.30 -3.57 0.46
CA PHE A 114 20.91 -4.83 -0.18
C PHE A 114 22.08 -5.83 -0.31
N ILE A 115 23.30 -5.36 -0.51
CA ILE A 115 24.49 -6.21 -0.43
C ILE A 115 24.66 -6.76 0.99
N ILE A 116 24.48 -5.92 2.01
CA ILE A 116 24.53 -6.36 3.42
C ILE A 116 23.42 -7.38 3.70
N ASP A 117 22.18 -7.12 3.24
CA ASP A 117 21.05 -8.02 3.39
C ASP A 117 21.30 -9.37 2.73
N PHE A 118 21.94 -9.42 1.55
CA PHE A 118 22.36 -10.67 0.93
C PHE A 118 23.23 -11.53 1.85
N PHE A 119 24.22 -10.94 2.49
CA PHE A 119 25.07 -11.66 3.45
C PHE A 119 24.28 -12.10 4.69
N ILE A 120 23.39 -11.24 5.23
CA ILE A 120 22.55 -11.58 6.38
C ILE A 120 21.64 -12.78 6.03
N ILE A 121 21.01 -12.79 4.86
CA ILE A 121 20.16 -13.90 4.42
C ILE A 121 20.97 -15.21 4.35
N THR A 122 22.24 -15.18 3.95
CA THR A 122 23.09 -16.39 3.93
C THR A 122 23.31 -16.97 5.32
N MET A 123 23.27 -16.15 6.36
CA MET A 123 23.47 -16.56 7.76
C MET A 123 22.19 -17.09 8.42
N ILE A 124 21.01 -16.84 7.84
CA ILE A 124 19.74 -17.33 8.40
C ILE A 124 19.71 -18.86 8.38
N LYS A 125 19.50 -19.46 9.55
CA LYS A 125 19.22 -20.89 9.70
C LYS A 125 17.71 -21.13 9.61
N THR A 126 17.26 -21.85 8.60
CA THR A 126 15.86 -22.27 8.47
C THR A 126 15.68 -23.65 9.09
N ASN A 127 14.70 -23.81 9.98
CA ASN A 127 14.36 -25.12 10.56
C ASN A 127 13.40 -25.86 9.60
N ASN A 128 13.73 -27.09 9.25
CA ASN A 128 12.96 -27.94 8.35
C ASN A 128 11.75 -28.59 9.05
N HIS A 129 10.80 -27.82 9.57
CA HIS A 129 9.54 -28.38 10.03
C HIS A 129 8.48 -28.24 8.93
N ILE A 130 8.19 -29.36 8.29
CA ILE A 130 7.14 -29.47 7.27
C ILE A 130 5.79 -29.61 7.99
N ASP A 131 5.05 -28.53 8.15
CA ASP A 131 3.62 -28.63 8.47
C ASP A 131 2.83 -28.88 7.17
N THR A 132 2.71 -30.14 6.78
CA THR A 132 1.97 -30.61 5.62
C THR A 132 0.46 -30.61 5.81
N LYS A 133 -0.12 -29.59 6.45
CA LYS A 133 -1.58 -29.49 6.62
C LYS A 133 -2.17 -28.26 5.95
N SER A 134 -2.26 -28.30 4.62
CA SER A 134 -3.31 -27.57 3.89
C SER A 134 -3.53 -28.20 2.50
N ASN A 135 -4.15 -29.38 2.47
CA ASN A 135 -4.76 -29.93 1.25
C ASN A 135 -6.13 -29.28 0.96
N GLU A 136 -6.36 -28.04 1.33
CA GLU A 136 -7.53 -27.32 0.84
C GLU A 136 -7.22 -26.85 -0.59
N ASN A 137 -8.09 -27.27 -1.52
CA ASN A 137 -7.97 -26.92 -2.93
C ASN A 137 -8.03 -25.38 -3.06
N ASN A 138 -6.90 -24.72 -3.34
CA ASN A 138 -6.77 -23.26 -3.36
C ASN A 138 -7.83 -22.57 -4.23
N ILE A 139 -8.28 -23.27 -5.29
CA ILE A 139 -9.35 -22.83 -6.20
C ILE A 139 -10.70 -22.83 -5.46
N GLU A 140 -10.94 -23.81 -4.61
CA GLU A 140 -12.19 -23.93 -3.83
C GLU A 140 -12.26 -22.85 -2.74
N VAL A 141 -11.15 -22.57 -2.08
CA VAL A 141 -11.03 -21.48 -1.09
C VAL A 141 -11.27 -20.11 -1.74
N LEU A 142 -10.71 -19.87 -2.92
CA LEU A 142 -10.97 -18.66 -3.72
C LEU A 142 -12.45 -18.56 -4.14
N LYS A 143 -13.03 -19.68 -4.60
CA LYS A 143 -14.42 -19.74 -5.04
C LYS A 143 -15.41 -19.45 -3.88
N ASN A 144 -15.10 -19.95 -2.69
CA ASN A 144 -15.87 -19.69 -1.48
C ASN A 144 -15.76 -18.23 -1.03
N GLY A 145 -14.59 -17.61 -1.06
CA GLY A 145 -14.40 -16.19 -0.77
C GLY A 145 -15.17 -15.29 -1.73
N ILE A 146 -15.11 -15.56 -3.03
CA ILE A 146 -15.91 -14.83 -4.04
C ILE A 146 -17.40 -15.00 -3.79
N LYS A 147 -17.85 -16.20 -3.41
CA LYS A 147 -19.26 -16.49 -3.09
C LYS A 147 -19.73 -15.72 -1.87
N GLU A 148 -18.91 -15.60 -0.82
CA GLU A 148 -19.22 -14.77 0.36
C GLU A 148 -19.37 -13.28 0.01
N ILE A 149 -18.44 -12.73 -0.78
CA ILE A 149 -18.52 -11.33 -1.21
C ILE A 149 -19.77 -11.08 -2.07
N LYS A 150 -20.06 -11.97 -3.03
CA LYS A 150 -21.26 -11.84 -3.88
C LYS A 150 -22.57 -11.94 -3.10
N LYS A 151 -22.61 -12.69 -2.00
CA LYS A 151 -23.79 -12.80 -1.14
C LYS A 151 -24.06 -11.53 -0.33
N SER A 152 -23.04 -10.72 -0.05
CA SER A 152 -23.16 -9.50 0.75
C SER A 152 -22.87 -8.26 -0.11
N PHE A 153 -23.95 -7.61 -0.55
CA PHE A 153 -23.84 -6.33 -1.27
C PHE A 153 -23.08 -5.27 -0.44
N TYR A 154 -23.20 -5.33 0.88
CA TYR A 154 -22.46 -4.47 1.80
C TYR A 154 -20.95 -4.68 1.70
N LEU A 155 -20.47 -5.93 1.69
CA LEU A 155 -19.04 -6.23 1.55
C LEU A 155 -18.49 -5.76 0.22
N LEU A 156 -19.24 -5.97 -0.86
CA LEU A 156 -18.86 -5.48 -2.19
C LEU A 156 -18.72 -3.95 -2.22
N GLN A 157 -19.71 -3.23 -1.63
CA GLN A 157 -19.63 -1.76 -1.53
C GLN A 157 -18.43 -1.30 -0.72
N LEU A 158 -18.12 -1.98 0.39
CA LEU A 158 -16.99 -1.64 1.25
C LEU A 158 -15.66 -1.82 0.51
N ILE A 159 -15.49 -2.93 -0.22
CA ILE A 159 -14.31 -3.22 -1.04
C ILE A 159 -14.16 -2.20 -2.17
N LEU A 160 -15.22 -1.90 -2.92
CA LEU A 160 -15.17 -0.92 -4.01
C LEU A 160 -14.86 0.49 -3.49
N LYS A 161 -15.42 0.86 -2.36
CA LYS A 161 -15.17 2.16 -1.73
C LYS A 161 -13.72 2.33 -1.33
N SER A 162 -13.14 1.30 -0.70
CA SER A 162 -11.72 1.31 -0.35
C SER A 162 -10.84 1.31 -1.60
N ALA A 163 -11.18 0.50 -2.61
CA ALA A 163 -10.39 0.40 -3.83
C ALA A 163 -10.28 1.73 -4.59
N ILE A 164 -11.39 2.45 -4.74
CA ILE A 164 -11.39 3.76 -5.43
C ILE A 164 -10.64 4.82 -4.61
N MET A 165 -10.83 4.86 -3.28
CA MET A 165 -10.12 5.80 -2.43
C MET A 165 -8.62 5.56 -2.46
N PHE A 166 -8.19 4.32 -2.25
CA PHE A 166 -6.76 3.98 -2.24
C PHE A 166 -6.10 4.07 -3.62
N ALA A 167 -6.84 3.83 -4.71
CA ALA A 167 -6.34 4.10 -6.05
C ALA A 167 -5.99 5.58 -6.24
N GLY A 168 -6.85 6.50 -5.76
CA GLY A 168 -6.55 7.92 -5.78
C GLY A 168 -5.38 8.31 -4.88
N ILE A 169 -5.30 7.76 -3.66
CA ILE A 169 -4.18 7.99 -2.73
C ILE A 169 -2.86 7.50 -3.34
N LYS A 170 -2.87 6.34 -4.03
CA LYS A 170 -1.68 5.79 -4.70
C LYS A 170 -1.15 6.75 -5.77
N LEU A 171 -2.04 7.38 -6.54
CA LEU A 171 -1.64 8.41 -7.50
C LEU A 171 -1.05 9.64 -6.83
N VAL A 172 -1.60 10.07 -5.69
CA VAL A 172 -1.00 11.14 -4.87
C VAL A 172 0.39 10.72 -4.39
N GLU A 173 0.55 9.50 -3.89
CA GLU A 173 1.83 8.94 -3.42
C GLU A 173 2.90 8.96 -4.51
N GLU A 174 2.53 8.63 -5.74
CA GLU A 174 3.46 8.60 -6.88
C GLU A 174 3.80 10.00 -7.41
N SER A 175 2.91 10.98 -7.27
CA SER A 175 3.03 12.30 -7.91
C SER A 175 3.33 13.47 -6.96
N HIS A 176 3.17 13.28 -5.63
CA HIS A 176 3.42 14.38 -4.68
C HIS A 176 4.86 14.93 -4.67
N PRO A 177 5.93 14.16 -5.00
CA PRO A 177 7.26 14.74 -5.07
C PRO A 177 7.39 15.73 -6.24
N GLU A 178 6.75 15.43 -7.38
CA GLU A 178 6.69 16.32 -8.53
C GLU A 178 5.89 17.60 -8.20
N TYR A 179 4.73 17.45 -7.56
CA TYR A 179 3.96 18.60 -7.06
C TYR A 179 4.80 19.50 -6.16
N ALA A 180 5.51 18.91 -5.20
CA ALA A 180 6.37 19.63 -4.25
C ALA A 180 7.53 20.35 -4.96
N SER A 181 8.13 19.73 -5.97
CA SER A 181 9.14 20.34 -6.82
C SER A 181 8.59 21.51 -7.62
N ASN A 182 7.38 21.39 -8.18
CA ASN A 182 6.72 22.43 -8.98
C ASN A 182 6.40 23.70 -8.18
N ILE A 183 6.14 23.57 -6.86
CA ILE A 183 5.95 24.72 -5.95
C ILE A 183 7.27 25.26 -5.36
N GLY A 184 8.42 24.78 -5.83
CA GLY A 184 9.75 25.29 -5.49
C GLY A 184 10.39 24.67 -4.27
N LEU A 185 9.91 23.51 -3.75
CA LEU A 185 10.61 22.80 -2.68
C LEU A 185 11.88 22.13 -3.20
N SER A 186 12.97 22.27 -2.44
CA SER A 186 14.20 21.55 -2.73
C SER A 186 14.07 20.03 -2.49
N VAL A 187 14.89 19.24 -3.17
CA VAL A 187 14.87 17.77 -3.05
C VAL A 187 15.07 17.32 -1.59
N PHE A 188 15.89 18.03 -0.82
CA PHE A 188 16.08 17.75 0.60
C PHE A 188 14.81 18.00 1.42
N ILE A 189 14.12 19.12 1.18
CA ILE A 189 12.85 19.43 1.87
C ILE A 189 11.77 18.43 1.48
N ILE A 190 11.74 17.98 0.22
CA ILE A 190 10.86 16.91 -0.24
C ILE A 190 11.11 15.62 0.55
N GLY A 191 12.39 15.24 0.78
CA GLY A 191 12.74 14.09 1.61
C GLY A 191 12.25 14.23 3.05
N ILE A 192 12.38 15.39 3.68
CA ILE A 192 11.93 15.65 5.03
C ILE A 192 10.39 15.55 5.11
N TYR A 193 9.66 16.21 4.21
CA TYR A 193 8.21 16.18 4.28
C TYR A 193 7.65 14.79 3.95
N THR A 194 8.31 14.02 3.08
CA THR A 194 7.96 12.62 2.82
C THR A 194 8.15 11.76 4.08
N ALA A 195 9.22 12.00 4.85
CA ALA A 195 9.38 11.36 6.16
C ALA A 195 8.27 11.76 7.14
N LEU A 196 7.79 13.02 7.11
CA LEU A 196 6.66 13.46 7.92
C LEU A 196 5.35 12.76 7.55
N ILE A 197 5.14 12.35 6.32
CA ILE A 197 3.97 11.55 5.92
C ILE A 197 3.83 10.31 6.81
N LEU A 198 4.93 9.61 7.13
CA LEU A 198 4.88 8.44 8.03
C LEU A 198 4.41 8.79 9.43
N VAL A 199 4.78 9.95 9.96
CA VAL A 199 4.27 10.42 11.26
C VAL A 199 2.75 10.62 11.19
N PHE A 200 2.25 11.19 10.11
CA PHE A 200 0.82 11.40 9.89
C PHE A 200 0.07 10.08 9.67
N CYS A 201 0.69 9.08 9.03
CA CYS A 201 0.16 7.71 8.95
C CYS A 201 0.02 7.09 10.35
N ILE A 202 1.04 7.21 11.21
CA ILE A 202 1.00 6.70 12.59
C ILE A 202 -0.11 7.39 13.39
N LEU A 203 -0.24 8.72 13.27
CA LEU A 203 -1.31 9.49 13.91
C LEU A 203 -2.69 9.04 13.44
N GLY A 204 -2.87 8.85 12.13
CA GLY A 204 -4.12 8.36 11.55
C GLY A 204 -4.48 6.95 12.04
N SER A 205 -3.49 6.07 12.09
CA SER A 205 -3.64 4.72 12.61
C SER A 205 -4.01 4.71 14.09
N TYR A 206 -3.38 5.56 14.91
CA TYR A 206 -3.71 5.74 16.32
C TYR A 206 -5.14 6.25 16.51
N ILE A 207 -5.54 7.31 15.78
CA ILE A 207 -6.90 7.84 15.79
C ILE A 207 -7.91 6.74 15.43
N GLY A 208 -7.67 6.01 14.32
CA GLY A 208 -8.52 4.91 13.89
C GLY A 208 -8.72 3.84 14.96
N SER A 209 -7.66 3.51 15.71
CA SER A 209 -7.71 2.50 16.77
C SER A 209 -8.56 2.91 17.99
N LYS A 210 -8.76 4.22 18.22
CA LYS A 210 -9.54 4.77 19.34
C LYS A 210 -11.02 4.98 19.02
N ILE A 211 -11.41 4.83 17.74
CA ILE A 211 -12.80 5.05 17.34
C ILE A 211 -13.68 3.89 17.82
N LYS A 212 -14.80 4.23 18.43
CA LYS A 212 -15.79 3.26 18.92
C LYS A 212 -16.54 2.59 17.74
N LYS A 213 -16.95 1.34 17.92
CA LYS A 213 -17.60 0.52 16.87
C LYS A 213 -18.91 1.12 16.34
N ASP A 214 -19.67 1.82 17.14
CA ASP A 214 -20.90 2.53 16.76
C ASP A 214 -20.66 3.62 15.73
N LYS A 215 -19.47 4.24 15.74
CA LYS A 215 -19.07 5.31 14.81
C LYS A 215 -18.42 4.81 13.50
N TYR A 216 -18.15 3.49 13.37
CA TYR A 216 -17.46 2.95 12.20
C TYR A 216 -18.15 3.31 10.87
N ASN A 217 -19.48 3.18 10.79
CA ASN A 217 -20.23 3.50 9.56
C ASN A 217 -20.14 4.97 9.19
N LEU A 218 -20.13 5.86 10.19
CA LEU A 218 -19.98 7.30 10.00
C LEU A 218 -18.60 7.61 9.41
N ILE A 219 -17.54 7.11 10.04
CA ILE A 219 -16.16 7.35 9.61
C ILE A 219 -15.90 6.76 8.22
N LEU A 220 -16.36 5.53 7.95
CA LEU A 220 -16.26 4.92 6.62
C LEU A 220 -17.02 5.70 5.53
N SER A 221 -17.93 6.59 5.91
CA SER A 221 -18.65 7.44 4.96
C SER A 221 -18.02 8.81 4.82
N ILE A 222 -17.45 9.38 5.88
CA ILE A 222 -16.91 10.74 5.90
C ILE A 222 -15.45 10.78 5.43
N ASN A 223 -14.59 9.85 5.89
CA ASN A 223 -13.16 9.88 5.57
C ASN A 223 -12.88 9.93 4.06
N PRO A 224 -13.51 9.11 3.20
CA PRO A 224 -13.28 9.20 1.76
C PRO A 224 -13.66 10.56 1.16
N ILE A 225 -14.67 11.24 1.73
CA ILE A 225 -15.05 12.58 1.27
C ILE A 225 -13.98 13.58 1.67
N ILE A 226 -13.48 13.51 2.91
CA ILE A 226 -12.40 14.40 3.39
C ILE A 226 -11.14 14.17 2.55
N VAL A 227 -10.75 12.92 2.30
CA VAL A 227 -9.62 12.57 1.44
C VAL A 227 -9.81 13.14 0.04
N GLY A 228 -11.00 12.97 -0.56
CA GLY A 228 -11.32 13.52 -1.87
C GLY A 228 -11.24 15.07 -1.91
N VAL A 229 -11.74 15.74 -0.88
CA VAL A 229 -11.64 17.21 -0.75
C VAL A 229 -10.18 17.64 -0.61
N CYS A 230 -9.38 16.95 0.22
CA CYS A 230 -7.96 17.27 0.37
C CYS A 230 -7.20 17.08 -0.95
N ILE A 231 -7.46 16.00 -1.71
CA ILE A 231 -6.86 15.78 -3.03
C ILE A 231 -7.27 16.91 -4.02
N LEU A 232 -8.54 17.30 -4.01
CA LEU A 232 -9.02 18.40 -4.82
C LEU A 232 -8.33 19.72 -4.44
N MET A 233 -8.14 19.99 -3.15
CA MET A 233 -7.41 21.17 -2.67
C MET A 233 -5.95 21.18 -3.12
N VAL A 234 -5.27 20.04 -3.18
CA VAL A 234 -3.92 19.94 -3.76
C VAL A 234 -3.89 20.47 -5.18
N GLY A 235 -4.89 20.10 -6.00
CA GLY A 235 -4.98 20.57 -7.38
C GLY A 235 -5.32 22.05 -7.53
N ILE A 236 -6.12 22.62 -6.61
CA ILE A 236 -6.55 24.03 -6.69
C ILE A 236 -5.49 24.98 -6.13
N MET A 237 -4.87 24.63 -4.99
CA MET A 237 -4.05 25.55 -4.21
C MET A 237 -2.68 25.83 -4.82
N ASN A 238 -2.05 24.87 -5.49
CA ASN A 238 -0.72 24.96 -6.12
C ASN A 238 0.33 25.73 -5.28
N ASN A 239 0.36 25.47 -3.96
CA ASN A 239 1.23 26.12 -2.97
C ASN A 239 1.45 25.21 -1.75
N TYR A 240 2.06 25.73 -0.69
CA TYR A 240 2.34 24.98 0.55
C TYR A 240 1.09 24.44 1.26
N LEU A 241 -0.10 25.03 1.06
CA LEU A 241 -1.35 24.50 1.60
C LEU A 241 -1.71 23.15 0.97
N GLY A 242 -1.29 22.91 -0.29
CA GLY A 242 -1.40 21.60 -0.91
C GLY A 242 -0.55 20.54 -0.20
N ILE A 243 0.65 20.88 0.28
CA ILE A 243 1.48 19.96 1.09
C ILE A 243 0.78 19.60 2.41
N ILE A 244 0.18 20.60 3.08
CA ILE A 244 -0.60 20.35 4.30
C ILE A 244 -1.79 19.42 3.99
N SER A 245 -2.48 19.65 2.87
CA SER A 245 -3.57 18.80 2.43
C SER A 245 -3.11 17.35 2.18
N ILE A 246 -1.92 17.15 1.58
CA ILE A 246 -1.32 15.81 1.40
C ILE A 246 -1.09 15.13 2.76
N LEU A 247 -0.53 15.81 3.76
CA LEU A 247 -0.33 15.25 5.08
C LEU A 247 -1.67 14.84 5.74
N ILE A 248 -2.71 15.65 5.59
CA ILE A 248 -4.06 15.36 6.11
C ILE A 248 -4.66 14.11 5.44
N ILE A 249 -4.43 13.91 4.13
CA ILE A 249 -4.88 12.71 3.41
C ILE A 249 -4.45 11.45 4.15
N TYR A 250 -3.19 11.37 4.60
CA TYR A 250 -2.66 10.17 5.25
C TYR A 250 -3.25 9.92 6.63
N ILE A 251 -3.64 10.93 7.40
CA ILE A 251 -4.38 10.74 8.67
C ILE A 251 -5.71 10.04 8.41
N PHE A 252 -6.50 10.57 7.47
CA PHE A 252 -7.85 10.06 7.23
C PHE A 252 -7.85 8.73 6.50
N SER A 253 -6.88 8.49 5.62
CA SER A 253 -6.73 7.21 4.92
C SER A 253 -6.34 6.09 5.86
N GLU A 254 -5.38 6.28 6.77
CA GLU A 254 -4.95 5.26 7.72
C GLU A 254 -6.04 4.98 8.77
N SER A 255 -6.72 6.02 9.25
CA SER A 255 -7.88 5.86 10.12
C SER A 255 -9.01 5.07 9.45
N PHE A 256 -9.27 5.31 8.15
CA PHE A 256 -10.23 4.55 7.36
C PHE A 256 -9.80 3.08 7.20
N ASP A 257 -8.54 2.82 6.86
CA ASP A 257 -8.01 1.47 6.62
C ASP A 257 -8.15 0.58 7.86
N ASN A 258 -7.82 1.09 9.04
CA ASN A 258 -7.95 0.37 10.30
C ASN A 258 -9.40 -0.03 10.58
N ILE A 259 -10.34 0.90 10.40
CA ILE A 259 -11.77 0.65 10.62
C ILE A 259 -12.33 -0.30 9.56
N MET A 260 -11.93 -0.11 8.31
CA MET A 260 -12.32 -0.96 7.18
C MET A 260 -11.87 -2.41 7.40
N LYS A 261 -10.62 -2.64 7.78
CA LYS A 261 -10.09 -3.96 8.11
C LYS A 261 -10.84 -4.59 9.29
N ALA A 262 -11.04 -3.83 10.38
CA ALA A 262 -11.80 -4.32 11.54
C ALA A 262 -13.23 -4.74 11.16
N LYS A 263 -13.90 -3.95 10.31
CA LYS A 263 -15.25 -4.24 9.86
C LYS A 263 -15.30 -5.41 8.89
N LEU A 264 -14.37 -5.48 7.97
CA LEU A 264 -14.24 -6.62 7.04
C LEU A 264 -14.07 -7.93 7.82
N HIS A 265 -13.12 -7.97 8.77
CA HIS A 265 -12.86 -9.15 9.60
C HIS A 265 -14.04 -9.57 10.46
N ASN A 266 -14.83 -8.62 10.97
CA ASN A 266 -16.04 -8.93 11.77
C ASN A 266 -17.22 -9.40 10.93
N SER A 267 -17.23 -9.13 9.62
CA SER A 267 -18.34 -9.46 8.71
C SER A 267 -18.15 -10.78 7.96
N ILE A 268 -17.04 -11.48 8.19
CA ILE A 268 -16.63 -12.66 7.41
C ILE A 268 -16.32 -13.83 8.35
N SER A 269 -16.64 -15.05 7.90
CA SER A 269 -16.28 -16.27 8.62
C SER A 269 -14.76 -16.41 8.75
N SER A 270 -14.29 -17.03 9.84
CA SER A 270 -12.85 -17.22 10.09
C SER A 270 -12.14 -17.98 8.95
N LYS A 271 -12.85 -18.90 8.28
CA LYS A 271 -12.31 -19.69 7.17
C LYS A 271 -12.06 -18.86 5.90
N SER A 272 -12.88 -17.83 5.64
CA SER A 272 -12.78 -17.03 4.41
C SER A 272 -12.01 -15.71 4.57
N ARG A 273 -11.54 -15.37 5.78
CA ARG A 273 -10.87 -14.08 6.06
C ARG A 273 -9.67 -13.82 5.16
N VAL A 274 -8.76 -14.80 5.06
CA VAL A 274 -7.55 -14.66 4.24
C VAL A 274 -7.90 -14.47 2.77
N THR A 275 -8.90 -15.21 2.28
CA THR A 275 -9.32 -15.12 0.88
C THR A 275 -9.96 -13.78 0.56
N VAL A 276 -10.85 -13.29 1.44
CA VAL A 276 -11.51 -11.99 1.25
C VAL A 276 -10.51 -10.85 1.34
N GLU A 277 -9.54 -10.92 2.26
CA GLU A 277 -8.44 -9.96 2.33
C GLU A 277 -7.61 -9.96 1.04
N SER A 278 -7.29 -11.13 0.49
CA SER A 278 -6.57 -11.26 -0.79
C SER A 278 -7.37 -10.68 -1.96
N ILE A 279 -8.68 -10.87 -2.00
CA ILE A 279 -9.56 -10.28 -3.01
C ILE A 279 -9.62 -8.76 -2.84
N ASN A 280 -9.68 -8.26 -1.60
CA ASN A 280 -9.62 -6.83 -1.33
C ASN A 280 -8.30 -6.22 -1.85
N GLN A 281 -7.16 -6.82 -1.54
CA GLN A 281 -5.85 -6.36 -2.03
C GLN A 281 -5.75 -6.43 -3.57
N PHE A 282 -6.33 -7.46 -4.19
CA PHE A 282 -6.41 -7.55 -5.64
C PHE A 282 -7.28 -6.42 -6.23
N ALA A 283 -8.42 -6.12 -5.62
CA ALA A 283 -9.29 -5.03 -6.06
C ALA A 283 -8.59 -3.66 -5.93
N LEU A 284 -7.85 -3.42 -4.83
CA LEU A 284 -7.02 -2.23 -4.64
C LEU A 284 -5.97 -2.10 -5.75
N GLY A 285 -5.24 -3.18 -6.03
CA GLY A 285 -4.21 -3.20 -7.09
C GLY A 285 -4.80 -2.97 -8.48
N LEU A 286 -5.92 -3.62 -8.80
CA LEU A 286 -6.59 -3.48 -10.10
C LEU A 286 -7.13 -2.06 -10.32
N CYS A 287 -7.79 -1.48 -9.31
CA CYS A 287 -8.26 -0.09 -9.38
C CYS A 287 -7.07 0.88 -9.50
N GLY A 288 -6.00 0.68 -8.73
CA GLY A 288 -4.78 1.48 -8.84
C GLY A 288 -4.20 1.43 -10.25
N PHE A 289 -4.08 0.24 -10.85
CA PHE A 289 -3.59 0.06 -12.22
C PHE A 289 -4.45 0.79 -13.26
N ILE A 290 -5.78 0.64 -13.18
CA ILE A 290 -6.71 1.33 -14.08
C ILE A 290 -6.58 2.86 -13.93
N PHE A 291 -6.54 3.36 -12.70
CA PHE A 291 -6.38 4.78 -12.43
C PHE A 291 -5.04 5.30 -12.96
N SER A 292 -3.93 4.59 -12.76
CA SER A 292 -2.61 4.99 -13.26
C SER A 292 -2.59 5.09 -14.78
N ILE A 293 -3.20 4.14 -15.50
CA ILE A 293 -3.32 4.22 -16.97
C ILE A 293 -4.15 5.43 -17.41
N LEU A 294 -5.33 5.61 -16.81
CA LEU A 294 -6.20 6.72 -17.15
C LEU A 294 -5.52 8.07 -16.92
N MET A 295 -4.79 8.19 -15.79
CA MET A 295 -4.07 9.42 -15.46
C MET A 295 -2.83 9.63 -16.34
N ALA A 296 -2.12 8.57 -16.73
CA ALA A 296 -1.02 8.69 -17.70
C ALA A 296 -1.50 9.19 -19.07
N ILE A 297 -2.70 8.78 -19.49
CA ILE A 297 -3.32 9.29 -20.72
C ILE A 297 -3.74 10.76 -20.55
N LEU A 298 -4.32 11.10 -19.40
CA LEU A 298 -4.78 12.47 -19.11
C LEU A 298 -3.60 13.45 -19.02
N LEU A 299 -2.50 13.08 -18.34
CA LEU A 299 -1.31 13.92 -18.18
C LEU A 299 -0.62 14.30 -19.50
N LYS A 300 -0.90 13.58 -20.60
CA LYS A 300 -0.49 14.02 -21.95
C LYS A 300 -1.22 15.27 -22.44
N ARG A 301 -2.36 15.60 -21.85
CA ARG A 301 -3.25 16.70 -22.31
C ARG A 301 -3.49 17.77 -21.24
N VAL A 302 -3.30 17.43 -19.97
CA VAL A 302 -3.56 18.32 -18.84
C VAL A 302 -2.39 18.31 -17.86
N ASN A 303 -2.27 19.35 -17.05
CA ASN A 303 -1.23 19.44 -16.02
C ASN A 303 -1.59 18.60 -14.78
N LEU A 304 -0.61 18.42 -13.90
CA LEU A 304 -0.72 17.65 -12.66
C LEU A 304 -1.86 18.15 -11.74
N ASN A 305 -2.09 19.46 -11.69
CA ASN A 305 -3.13 20.07 -10.87
C ASN A 305 -4.52 19.65 -11.29
N VAL A 306 -4.79 19.61 -12.59
CA VAL A 306 -6.08 19.14 -13.15
C VAL A 306 -6.27 17.65 -12.84
N MET A 307 -5.19 16.85 -12.88
CA MET A 307 -5.25 15.45 -12.47
C MET A 307 -5.75 15.31 -11.02
N TYR A 308 -5.20 16.06 -10.07
CA TYR A 308 -5.67 16.03 -8.68
C TYR A 308 -7.14 16.46 -8.54
N ILE A 309 -7.58 17.48 -9.26
CA ILE A 309 -8.98 17.91 -9.28
C ILE A 309 -9.89 16.77 -9.77
N CYS A 310 -9.52 16.09 -10.86
CA CYS A 310 -10.28 14.95 -11.38
C CYS A 310 -10.37 13.81 -10.37
N ILE A 311 -9.24 13.40 -9.77
CA ILE A 311 -9.19 12.31 -8.79
C ILE A 311 -10.06 12.64 -7.58
N GLY A 312 -9.85 13.81 -6.98
CA GLY A 312 -10.62 14.26 -5.81
C GLY A 312 -12.13 14.28 -6.09
N SER A 313 -12.53 14.79 -7.25
CA SER A 313 -13.92 14.83 -7.68
C SER A 313 -14.53 13.43 -7.86
N ILE A 314 -13.81 12.50 -8.48
CA ILE A 314 -14.25 11.10 -8.64
C ILE A 314 -14.50 10.45 -7.27
N ILE A 315 -13.58 10.60 -6.33
CA ILE A 315 -13.71 10.03 -4.98
C ILE A 315 -14.92 10.62 -4.27
N ILE A 316 -15.12 11.93 -4.32
CA ILE A 316 -16.27 12.62 -3.67
C ILE A 316 -17.59 12.14 -4.29
N ILE A 317 -17.72 12.20 -5.60
CA ILE A 317 -18.96 11.84 -6.32
C ILE A 317 -19.32 10.39 -6.03
N PHE A 318 -18.36 9.47 -6.15
CA PHE A 318 -18.59 8.06 -5.86
C PHE A 318 -19.10 7.83 -4.43
N ASN A 319 -18.51 8.51 -3.44
CA ASN A 319 -18.93 8.35 -2.04
C ASN A 319 -20.30 8.99 -1.76
N LEU A 320 -20.60 10.14 -2.35
CA LEU A 320 -21.93 10.76 -2.23
C LEU A 320 -23.04 9.89 -2.82
N ILE A 321 -22.80 9.28 -3.99
CA ILE A 321 -23.74 8.31 -4.60
C ILE A 321 -23.97 7.12 -3.67
N ASN A 322 -22.91 6.57 -3.05
CA ASN A 322 -23.05 5.45 -2.12
C ASN A 322 -23.84 5.83 -0.86
N ILE A 323 -23.65 7.04 -0.32
CA ILE A 323 -24.41 7.52 0.84
C ILE A 323 -25.89 7.69 0.47
N ALA A 324 -26.18 8.30 -0.67
CA ALA A 324 -27.56 8.48 -1.15
C ALA A 324 -28.28 7.13 -1.34
N ARG A 325 -27.64 6.15 -1.98
CA ARG A 325 -28.18 4.80 -2.16
C ARG A 325 -28.48 4.09 -0.84
N ASN A 326 -27.60 4.24 0.15
CA ASN A 326 -27.79 3.62 1.46
C ASN A 326 -28.96 4.27 2.23
N LYS A 327 -29.15 5.58 2.13
CA LYS A 327 -30.31 6.29 2.72
C LYS A 327 -31.64 5.83 2.08
N ILE A 328 -31.69 5.70 0.77
CA ILE A 328 -32.88 5.22 0.06
C ILE A 328 -33.25 3.82 0.52
N LYS A 329 -32.28 2.89 0.58
CA LYS A 329 -32.53 1.52 1.06
C LYS A 329 -33.03 1.47 2.52
N SER A 330 -32.47 2.30 3.41
CA SER A 330 -32.91 2.37 4.80
C SER A 330 -34.30 3.01 4.99
N GLY A 331 -34.70 3.88 4.09
CA GLY A 331 -36.05 4.48 4.05
C GLY A 331 -37.12 3.50 3.56
N PHE A 332 -36.82 2.64 2.59
CA PHE A 332 -37.76 1.62 2.08
C PHE A 332 -38.05 0.47 3.07
N PHE A 333 -37.20 0.25 4.08
CA PHE A 333 -37.39 -0.78 5.11
C PHE A 333 -38.01 -0.22 6.41
N LYS A 334 -38.36 1.08 6.47
CA LYS A 334 -39.04 1.72 7.61
C LYS A 334 -40.52 2.00 7.38
N ASN A 335 -41.01 1.74 6.19
CA ASN A 335 -42.44 1.70 5.83
C ASN A 335 -42.85 0.24 5.56
#